data_da180dd9d181cc94d00be075edcb5d90
#
_entry.id   da180dd9d181cc94d00be075edcb5d90
#
_cell.length_a   1.000
_cell.length_b   1.000
_cell.length_c   1.000
_cell.angle_alpha   90.00
_cell.angle_beta   90.00
_cell.angle_gamma   90.00
#
_symmetry.space_group_name_H-M   'P 1'
#
loop_
_entity.id
_entity.type
_entity.pdbx_description
1 polymer ?
#
loop_
_entity_poly.entity_id
_entity_poly.type
_entity_poly.pdbx_seq_one_letter_code
_entity_poly.pdbx_strand_id
1 'polypeptide(L)'
;NEEAWEVGLACGGTIKVLVNVLGNDRSNILQTLNKHRANDQAVLYCININNGDETLVYRDSSYEGSTISNECMITAVETLNNNHSKLYETSKNSYFLHTHKAPQHIIIIGATHIAQSLCYLGNQLGFKITLVDPRKGFSTGDRFPNHIVLNEWPDDYFKKITLTNNYAIVTLAHDPKIDDPALEIGIRSN
;
A
#
# COMPACT_ATOMS: atom_id res chain seq x y z
N ASN A 1 -20.62 -6.30 29.86
CA ASN A 1 -21.19 -5.56 28.69
C ASN A 1 -21.22 -4.04 28.92
N GLU A 2 -21.30 -3.56 30.17
CA GLU A 2 -21.23 -2.13 30.51
C GLU A 2 -19.84 -1.53 30.21
N GLU A 3 -18.76 -2.24 30.56
CA GLU A 3 -17.38 -1.83 30.28
C GLU A 3 -17.08 -1.69 28.77
N ALA A 4 -17.72 -2.49 27.91
CA ALA A 4 -17.55 -2.40 26.46
C ALA A 4 -18.17 -1.13 25.87
N TRP A 5 -19.23 -0.63 26.50
CA TRP A 5 -19.88 0.63 26.12
C TRP A 5 -19.04 1.86 26.51
N GLU A 6 -18.36 1.82 27.65
CA GLU A 6 -17.50 2.91 28.11
C GLU A 6 -16.31 3.15 27.17
N VAL A 7 -15.79 2.10 26.52
CA VAL A 7 -14.69 2.19 25.54
C VAL A 7 -15.17 2.26 24.08
N GLY A 8 -16.48 2.42 23.84
CA GLY A 8 -17.03 2.61 22.49
C GLY A 8 -17.10 1.35 21.63
N LEU A 9 -17.02 0.15 22.23
CA LEU A 9 -17.14 -1.14 21.53
C LEU A 9 -18.63 -1.53 21.47
N ALA A 10 -19.32 -1.13 20.43
CA ALA A 10 -20.75 -1.37 20.24
C ALA A 10 -21.16 -2.84 20.23
N CYS A 11 -20.26 -3.77 19.88
CA CYS A 11 -20.55 -5.22 19.72
C CYS A 11 -19.99 -6.09 20.85
N GLY A 12 -19.25 -5.54 21.80
CA GLY A 12 -18.49 -6.31 22.81
C GLY A 12 -17.32 -7.06 22.15
N GLY A 13 -16.45 -7.64 22.96
CA GLY A 13 -15.34 -8.45 22.48
C GLY A 13 -14.11 -8.37 23.37
N THR A 14 -13.08 -9.16 23.01
CA THR A 14 -11.78 -9.15 23.68
C THR A 14 -10.71 -8.71 22.69
N ILE A 15 -9.94 -7.68 23.03
CA ILE A 15 -8.78 -7.23 22.26
C ILE A 15 -7.52 -7.58 23.04
N LYS A 16 -6.54 -8.21 22.37
CA LYS A 16 -5.18 -8.37 22.89
C LYS A 16 -4.31 -7.26 22.32
N VAL A 17 -3.70 -6.47 23.16
CA VAL A 17 -2.85 -5.35 22.77
C VAL A 17 -1.43 -5.62 23.26
N LEU A 18 -0.45 -5.56 22.34
CA LEU A 18 0.96 -5.53 22.69
C LEU A 18 1.38 -4.08 22.95
N VAL A 19 1.84 -3.80 24.17
CA VAL A 19 2.42 -2.51 24.53
C VAL A 19 3.93 -2.68 24.67
N ASN A 20 4.68 -1.86 23.96
CA ASN A 20 6.13 -1.92 23.97
C ASN A 20 6.75 -0.55 24.27
N VAL A 21 7.91 -0.52 24.94
CA VAL A 21 8.63 0.71 25.24
C VAL A 21 9.55 1.05 24.07
N LEU A 22 9.46 2.28 23.58
CA LEU A 22 10.37 2.80 22.56
C LEU A 22 11.71 3.16 23.21
N GLY A 23 12.69 2.26 23.10
CA GLY A 23 14.09 2.54 23.42
C GLY A 23 14.83 3.14 22.22
N ASN A 24 16.06 3.61 22.43
CA ASN A 24 16.86 4.23 21.38
C ASN A 24 17.11 3.30 20.16
N ASP A 25 17.33 2.02 20.40
CA ASP A 25 17.59 1.04 19.34
C ASP A 25 16.33 0.74 18.50
N ARG A 26 15.15 0.75 19.13
CA ARG A 26 13.87 0.53 18.47
C ARG A 26 13.43 1.73 17.62
N SER A 27 13.87 2.93 17.99
CA SER A 27 13.59 4.12 17.19
C SER A 27 14.12 4.01 15.78
N ASN A 28 15.24 3.28 15.55
CA ASN A 28 15.84 3.07 14.24
C ASN A 28 14.96 2.19 13.35
N ILE A 29 14.43 1.08 13.86
CA ILE A 29 13.54 0.17 13.11
C ILE A 29 12.26 0.90 12.69
N LEU A 30 11.65 1.65 13.61
CA LEU A 30 10.44 2.42 13.31
C LEU A 30 10.71 3.59 12.35
N GLN A 31 11.88 4.22 12.42
CA GLN A 31 12.27 5.24 11.44
C GLN A 31 12.44 4.64 10.05
N THR A 32 13.11 3.48 9.94
CA THR A 32 13.25 2.76 8.68
C THR A 32 11.88 2.32 8.14
N LEU A 33 11.00 1.77 8.99
CA LEU A 33 9.62 1.45 8.64
C LEU A 33 8.88 2.66 8.07
N ASN A 34 8.97 3.81 8.73
CA ASN A 34 8.32 5.03 8.26
C ASN A 34 8.89 5.54 6.95
N LYS A 35 10.20 5.39 6.71
CA LYS A 35 10.81 5.71 5.39
C LYS A 35 10.23 4.82 4.29
N HIS A 36 10.12 3.51 4.51
CA HIS A 36 9.51 2.59 3.54
C HIS A 36 8.06 2.97 3.26
N ARG A 37 7.26 3.26 4.30
CA ARG A 37 5.89 3.71 4.15
C ARG A 37 5.76 5.03 3.37
N ALA A 38 6.64 5.98 3.64
CA ALA A 38 6.67 7.27 2.93
C ALA A 38 7.05 7.12 1.44
N ASN A 39 7.82 6.08 1.10
CA ASN A 39 8.22 5.75 -0.26
C ASN A 39 7.31 4.71 -0.93
N ASP A 40 6.15 4.42 -0.34
CA ASP A 40 5.18 3.43 -0.85
C ASP A 40 5.77 2.02 -1.04
N GLN A 41 6.74 1.66 -0.25
CA GLN A 41 7.37 0.35 -0.28
C GLN A 41 6.70 -0.58 0.71
N ALA A 42 6.29 -1.76 0.24
CA ALA A 42 5.75 -2.78 1.11
C ALA A 42 6.87 -3.38 1.99
N VAL A 43 6.60 -3.50 3.28
CA VAL A 43 7.51 -4.08 4.25
C VAL A 43 6.71 -4.80 5.34
N LEU A 44 7.26 -5.88 5.88
CA LEU A 44 6.67 -6.57 7.02
C LEU A 44 7.43 -6.20 8.28
N TYR A 45 6.70 -5.78 9.30
CA TYR A 45 7.21 -5.56 10.64
C TYR A 45 6.90 -6.78 11.51
N CYS A 46 7.94 -7.49 11.89
CA CYS A 46 7.90 -8.70 12.71
C CYS A 46 8.27 -8.35 14.15
N ILE A 47 7.42 -8.68 15.10
CA ILE A 47 7.67 -8.48 16.53
C ILE A 47 7.61 -9.85 17.22
N ASN A 48 8.67 -10.21 17.93
CA ASN A 48 8.64 -11.33 18.83
C ASN A 48 7.94 -10.91 20.14
N ILE A 49 6.77 -11.48 20.39
CA ILE A 49 5.91 -11.10 21.51
C ILE A 49 6.53 -11.50 22.87
N ASN A 50 7.39 -12.53 22.87
CA ASN A 50 7.97 -13.07 24.09
C ASN A 50 9.09 -12.19 24.66
N ASN A 51 9.91 -11.58 23.80
CA ASN A 51 11.06 -10.77 24.21
C ASN A 51 11.08 -9.35 23.68
N GLY A 52 10.16 -9.03 22.76
CA GLY A 52 10.05 -7.72 22.14
C GLY A 52 11.06 -7.42 21.04
N ASP A 53 11.78 -8.40 20.53
CA ASP A 53 12.69 -8.23 19.39
C ASP A 53 11.92 -7.84 18.14
N GLU A 54 12.50 -6.93 17.35
CA GLU A 54 11.87 -6.32 16.19
C GLU A 54 12.72 -6.54 14.95
N THR A 55 12.04 -6.83 13.83
CA THR A 55 12.69 -7.09 12.54
C THR A 55 11.82 -6.55 11.40
N LEU A 56 12.41 -5.82 10.46
CA LEU A 56 11.80 -5.51 9.18
C LEU A 56 12.19 -6.60 8.18
N VAL A 57 11.21 -7.15 7.49
CA VAL A 57 11.42 -8.20 6.48
C VAL A 57 10.96 -7.69 5.11
N TYR A 58 11.79 -7.93 4.10
CA TYR A 58 11.56 -7.51 2.72
C TYR A 58 11.22 -8.70 1.81
N ARG A 59 10.70 -8.43 0.63
CA ARG A 59 10.24 -9.48 -0.32
C ARG A 59 11.36 -10.38 -0.83
N ASP A 60 12.59 -9.87 -0.89
CA ASP A 60 13.80 -10.59 -1.29
C ASP A 60 14.43 -11.40 -0.16
N SER A 61 13.73 -11.53 0.98
CA SER A 61 14.19 -12.18 2.20
C SER A 61 15.35 -11.46 2.90
N SER A 62 15.71 -10.25 2.48
CA SER A 62 16.59 -9.39 3.29
C SER A 62 15.83 -8.87 4.51
N TYR A 63 16.57 -8.49 5.56
CA TYR A 63 15.96 -7.99 6.79
C TYR A 63 16.87 -6.99 7.51
N GLU A 64 16.25 -6.19 8.37
CA GLU A 64 16.92 -5.27 9.30
C GLU A 64 16.40 -5.50 10.72
N GLY A 65 17.27 -5.43 11.72
CA GLY A 65 16.92 -5.62 13.12
C GLY A 65 17.37 -6.97 13.68
N SER A 66 16.58 -7.54 14.56
CA SER A 66 16.90 -8.80 15.25
C SER A 66 16.82 -10.00 14.30
N THR A 67 17.69 -10.98 14.52
CA THR A 67 17.68 -12.22 13.73
C THR A 67 16.44 -13.06 14.03
N ILE A 68 15.79 -13.56 13.00
CA ILE A 68 14.67 -14.49 13.08
C ILE A 68 15.05 -15.85 12.48
N SER A 69 14.34 -16.91 12.84
CA SER A 69 14.59 -18.24 12.28
C SER A 69 14.22 -18.31 10.80
N ASN A 70 14.84 -19.23 10.06
CA ASN A 70 14.51 -19.45 8.65
C ASN A 70 13.01 -19.75 8.43
N GLU A 71 12.40 -20.53 9.31
CA GLU A 71 10.97 -20.82 9.26
C GLU A 71 10.12 -19.57 9.43
N CYS A 72 10.48 -18.71 10.39
CA CYS A 72 9.82 -17.41 10.59
C CYS A 72 10.02 -16.50 9.38
N MET A 73 11.21 -16.48 8.76
CA MET A 73 11.52 -15.70 7.56
C MET A 73 10.61 -16.11 6.39
N ILE A 74 10.51 -17.40 6.10
CA ILE A 74 9.64 -17.92 5.03
C ILE A 74 8.21 -17.48 5.26
N THR A 75 7.70 -17.69 6.48
CA THR A 75 6.33 -17.30 6.84
C THR A 75 6.12 -15.79 6.76
N ALA A 76 7.11 -14.98 7.12
CA ALA A 76 7.04 -13.53 7.03
C ALA A 76 6.97 -13.05 5.58
N VAL A 77 7.80 -13.59 4.69
CA VAL A 77 7.78 -13.26 3.25
C VAL A 77 6.45 -13.68 2.61
N GLU A 78 5.93 -14.86 2.91
CA GLU A 78 4.60 -15.28 2.44
C GLU A 78 3.50 -14.36 2.94
N THR A 79 3.55 -13.95 4.20
CA THR A 79 2.61 -13.03 4.83
C THR A 79 2.63 -11.66 4.16
N LEU A 80 3.84 -11.16 3.85
CA LEU A 80 4.04 -9.91 3.11
C LEU A 80 3.46 -9.99 1.69
N ASN A 81 3.72 -11.09 0.98
CA ASN A 81 3.23 -11.29 -0.38
C ASN A 81 1.70 -11.40 -0.45
N ASN A 82 1.09 -12.04 0.55
CA ASN A 82 -0.35 -12.18 0.67
C ASN A 82 -1.05 -10.91 1.22
N ASN A 83 -0.28 -9.88 1.59
CA ASN A 83 -0.81 -8.63 2.15
C ASN A 83 -1.72 -8.80 3.37
N HIS A 84 -1.47 -9.79 4.21
CA HIS A 84 -2.19 -10.01 5.46
C HIS A 84 -1.26 -9.89 6.66
N SER A 85 -1.81 -9.41 7.79
CA SER A 85 -1.11 -9.47 9.07
C SER A 85 -1.63 -10.64 9.88
N LYS A 86 -0.75 -11.35 10.58
CA LYS A 86 -1.16 -12.52 11.40
C LYS A 86 -0.28 -12.70 12.62
N LEU A 87 -0.82 -13.42 13.59
CA LEU A 87 -0.04 -14.04 14.65
C LEU A 87 0.57 -15.33 14.10
N TYR A 88 1.85 -15.55 14.37
CA TYR A 88 2.58 -16.77 14.01
C TYR A 88 3.22 -17.36 15.25
N GLU A 89 2.86 -18.59 15.57
CA GLU A 89 3.32 -19.29 16.76
C GLU A 89 4.21 -20.47 16.38
N THR A 90 5.34 -20.57 17.04
CA THR A 90 6.25 -21.70 16.98
C THR A 90 6.27 -22.39 18.36
N SER A 91 6.94 -23.51 18.48
CA SER A 91 7.11 -24.18 19.78
C SER A 91 7.85 -23.35 20.83
N LYS A 92 8.58 -22.30 20.42
CA LYS A 92 9.44 -21.49 21.30
C LYS A 92 9.03 -20.03 21.40
N ASN A 93 8.49 -19.47 20.35
CA ASN A 93 8.20 -18.03 20.24
C ASN A 93 6.87 -17.78 19.55
N SER A 94 6.27 -16.64 19.88
CA SER A 94 5.11 -16.09 19.20
C SER A 94 5.51 -14.77 18.54
N TYR A 95 5.16 -14.60 17.29
CA TYR A 95 5.48 -13.42 16.48
C TYR A 95 4.20 -12.75 15.99
N PHE A 96 4.17 -11.44 16.04
CA PHE A 96 3.18 -10.67 15.31
C PHE A 96 3.81 -10.20 13.99
N LEU A 97 3.28 -10.73 12.90
CA LEU A 97 3.68 -10.40 11.54
C LEU A 97 2.74 -9.32 10.99
N HIS A 98 3.21 -8.07 11.00
CA HIS A 98 2.43 -6.92 10.58
C HIS A 98 2.88 -6.43 9.21
N THR A 99 2.06 -6.66 8.20
CA THR A 99 2.31 -6.22 6.83
C THR A 99 1.90 -4.76 6.64
N HIS A 100 2.86 -3.92 6.28
CA HIS A 100 2.64 -2.58 5.78
C HIS A 100 2.59 -2.61 4.25
N LYS A 101 1.40 -2.48 3.71
CA LYS A 101 1.15 -2.51 2.25
C LYS A 101 1.64 -1.22 1.60
N ALA A 102 2.19 -1.33 0.39
CA ALA A 102 2.24 -0.17 -0.48
C ALA A 102 0.79 0.25 -0.83
N PRO A 103 0.48 1.56 -0.86
CA PRO A 103 -0.83 2.01 -1.31
C PRO A 103 -1.11 1.52 -2.72
N GLN A 104 -2.33 1.11 -2.98
CA GLN A 104 -2.77 0.83 -4.34
C GLN A 104 -2.86 2.14 -5.11
N HIS A 105 -2.49 2.10 -6.38
CA HIS A 105 -2.42 3.26 -7.24
C HIS A 105 -3.34 3.06 -8.46
N ILE A 106 -4.24 4.01 -8.68
CA ILE A 106 -5.12 4.02 -9.85
C ILE A 106 -4.57 5.02 -10.86
N ILE A 107 -4.24 4.53 -12.06
CA ILE A 107 -3.90 5.36 -13.21
C ILE A 107 -5.18 5.52 -14.04
N ILE A 108 -5.67 6.74 -14.15
CA ILE A 108 -6.88 7.06 -14.89
C ILE A 108 -6.46 7.72 -16.21
N ILE A 109 -6.81 7.10 -17.31
CA ILE A 109 -6.58 7.61 -18.65
C ILE A 109 -7.86 8.29 -19.14
N GLY A 110 -7.79 9.61 -19.31
CA GLY A 110 -8.94 10.44 -19.69
C GLY A 110 -9.54 11.22 -18.52
N ALA A 111 -9.31 12.53 -18.49
CA ALA A 111 -9.82 13.47 -17.50
C ALA A 111 -11.29 13.84 -17.78
N THR A 112 -12.17 12.85 -17.88
CA THR A 112 -13.60 12.98 -18.17
C THR A 112 -14.41 13.31 -16.92
N HIS A 113 -15.71 13.47 -17.05
CA HIS A 113 -16.61 13.71 -15.92
C HIS A 113 -16.63 12.50 -14.95
N ILE A 114 -16.58 11.27 -15.48
CA ILE A 114 -16.55 10.05 -14.67
C ILE A 114 -15.26 10.00 -13.83
N ALA A 115 -14.14 10.46 -14.41
CA ALA A 115 -12.86 10.51 -13.70
C ALA A 115 -12.93 11.39 -12.42
N GLN A 116 -13.75 12.46 -12.40
CA GLN A 116 -13.92 13.30 -11.20
C GLN A 116 -14.50 12.49 -10.02
N SER A 117 -15.57 11.74 -10.29
CA SER A 117 -16.19 10.88 -9.28
C SER A 117 -15.26 9.75 -8.83
N LEU A 118 -14.52 9.14 -9.76
CA LEU A 118 -13.57 8.08 -9.45
C LEU A 118 -12.41 8.61 -8.58
N CYS A 119 -11.89 9.79 -8.88
CA CYS A 119 -10.88 10.46 -8.07
C CYS A 119 -11.37 10.69 -6.63
N TYR A 120 -12.56 11.22 -6.49
CA TYR A 120 -13.16 11.47 -5.17
C TYR A 120 -13.29 10.18 -4.36
N LEU A 121 -13.89 9.15 -4.93
CA LEU A 121 -14.07 7.85 -4.25
C LEU A 121 -12.74 7.17 -3.95
N GLY A 122 -11.80 7.19 -4.91
CA GLY A 122 -10.48 6.58 -4.73
C GLY A 122 -9.70 7.24 -3.58
N ASN A 123 -9.76 8.56 -3.47
CA ASN A 123 -9.14 9.26 -2.34
C ASN A 123 -9.76 8.88 -0.99
N GLN A 124 -11.09 8.76 -0.91
CA GLN A 124 -11.76 8.33 0.32
C GLN A 124 -11.33 6.92 0.75
N LEU A 125 -11.00 6.07 -0.21
CA LEU A 125 -10.52 4.71 0.02
C LEU A 125 -9.00 4.62 0.22
N GLY A 126 -8.27 5.75 0.14
CA GLY A 126 -6.82 5.81 0.35
C GLY A 126 -5.99 5.34 -0.85
N PHE A 127 -6.57 5.32 -2.06
CA PHE A 127 -5.81 5.06 -3.28
C PHE A 127 -4.95 6.27 -3.67
N LYS A 128 -3.78 6.02 -4.20
CA LYS A 128 -3.06 7.03 -4.98
C LYS A 128 -3.68 7.13 -6.36
N ILE A 129 -3.76 8.34 -6.90
CA ILE A 129 -4.39 8.58 -8.20
C ILE A 129 -3.47 9.41 -9.07
N THR A 130 -3.29 8.96 -10.29
CA THR A 130 -2.69 9.74 -11.38
C THR A 130 -3.68 9.82 -12.53
N LEU A 131 -3.92 11.04 -13.01
CA LEU A 131 -4.70 11.26 -14.23
C LEU A 131 -3.76 11.60 -15.38
N VAL A 132 -4.01 10.97 -16.52
CA VAL A 132 -3.27 11.20 -17.77
C VAL A 132 -4.27 11.50 -18.88
N ASP A 133 -4.17 12.66 -19.50
CA ASP A 133 -5.00 13.04 -20.66
C ASP A 133 -4.23 14.00 -21.57
N PRO A 134 -3.95 13.64 -22.84
CA PRO A 134 -3.23 14.50 -23.75
C PRO A 134 -4.03 15.75 -24.16
N ARG A 135 -5.34 15.76 -23.93
CA ARG A 135 -6.25 16.82 -24.34
C ARG A 135 -6.29 17.95 -23.31
N LYS A 136 -5.59 19.04 -23.59
CA LYS A 136 -5.45 20.20 -22.67
C LYS A 136 -6.78 20.78 -22.18
N GLY A 137 -7.84 20.71 -22.96
CA GLY A 137 -9.16 21.21 -22.58
C GLY A 137 -9.85 20.43 -21.47
N PHE A 138 -9.41 19.22 -21.15
CA PHE A 138 -9.97 18.38 -20.09
C PHE A 138 -9.25 18.52 -18.75
N SER A 139 -8.04 19.07 -18.74
CA SER A 139 -7.14 19.14 -17.59
C SER A 139 -7.17 20.46 -16.82
N THR A 140 -8.29 21.15 -16.80
CA THR A 140 -8.42 22.40 -16.06
C THR A 140 -8.44 22.16 -14.55
N GLY A 141 -7.69 22.96 -13.77
CA GLY A 141 -7.56 22.80 -12.32
C GLY A 141 -8.89 22.83 -11.57
N ASP A 142 -9.88 23.59 -12.06
CA ASP A 142 -11.23 23.67 -11.48
C ASP A 142 -11.96 22.31 -11.51
N ARG A 143 -11.64 21.45 -12.46
CA ARG A 143 -12.28 20.13 -12.58
C ARG A 143 -11.66 19.08 -11.66
N PHE A 144 -10.39 19.23 -11.32
CA PHE A 144 -9.63 18.30 -10.48
C PHE A 144 -8.82 19.06 -9.42
N PRO A 145 -9.49 19.75 -8.47
CA PRO A 145 -8.84 20.72 -7.56
C PRO A 145 -7.75 20.09 -6.66
N ASN A 146 -7.82 18.78 -6.42
CA ASN A 146 -6.89 18.08 -5.55
C ASN A 146 -5.99 17.08 -6.32
N HIS A 147 -5.97 17.17 -7.67
CA HIS A 147 -5.23 16.24 -8.50
C HIS A 147 -4.49 16.97 -9.61
N ILE A 148 -3.33 16.45 -9.93
CA ILE A 148 -2.58 16.89 -11.11
C ILE A 148 -3.00 16.03 -12.28
N VAL A 149 -3.48 16.65 -13.37
CA VAL A 149 -3.70 15.99 -14.63
C VAL A 149 -2.45 16.15 -15.47
N LEU A 150 -1.82 15.04 -15.81
CA LEU A 150 -0.64 15.00 -16.67
C LEU A 150 -1.09 15.11 -18.14
N ASN A 151 -0.71 16.23 -18.80
CA ASN A 151 -1.04 16.49 -20.20
C ASN A 151 -0.06 15.80 -21.14
N GLU A 152 -0.08 14.49 -21.15
CA GLU A 152 0.79 13.66 -21.97
C GLU A 152 0.05 12.44 -22.53
N TRP A 153 0.63 11.82 -23.53
CA TRP A 153 0.11 10.58 -24.06
C TRP A 153 0.37 9.41 -23.09
N PRO A 154 -0.54 8.44 -23.00
CA PRO A 154 -0.35 7.28 -22.13
C PRO A 154 0.99 6.56 -22.35
N ASP A 155 1.38 6.34 -23.61
CA ASP A 155 2.66 5.71 -23.97
C ASP A 155 3.87 6.43 -23.37
N ASP A 156 3.84 7.75 -23.37
CA ASP A 156 4.95 8.54 -22.83
C ASP A 156 4.95 8.55 -21.30
N TYR A 157 3.78 8.47 -20.69
CA TYR A 157 3.66 8.31 -19.24
C TYR A 157 4.17 6.95 -18.78
N PHE A 158 3.74 5.87 -19.42
CA PHE A 158 4.12 4.52 -19.02
C PHE A 158 5.61 4.20 -19.22
N LYS A 159 6.31 4.90 -20.14
CA LYS A 159 7.78 4.81 -20.25
C LYS A 159 8.53 5.32 -19.02
N LYS A 160 7.90 6.14 -18.18
CA LYS A 160 8.51 6.78 -17.02
C LYS A 160 8.32 6.00 -15.72
N ILE A 161 7.46 4.99 -15.72
CA ILE A 161 7.11 4.21 -14.53
C ILE A 161 7.29 2.72 -14.78
N THR A 162 7.46 1.97 -13.72
CA THR A 162 7.40 0.51 -13.74
C THR A 162 6.09 0.07 -13.12
N LEU A 163 5.24 -0.59 -13.90
CA LEU A 163 3.99 -1.16 -13.41
C LEU A 163 4.27 -2.35 -12.49
N THR A 164 3.51 -2.44 -11.42
CA THR A 164 3.54 -3.55 -10.47
C THR A 164 2.10 -3.96 -10.13
N ASN A 165 1.92 -5.04 -9.41
CA ASN A 165 0.59 -5.53 -8.97
C ASN A 165 -0.19 -4.54 -8.07
N ASN A 166 0.42 -3.41 -7.71
CA ASN A 166 -0.25 -2.35 -6.94
C ASN A 166 -0.93 -1.30 -7.84
N TYR A 167 -0.80 -1.41 -9.16
CA TYR A 167 -1.42 -0.49 -10.10
C TYR A 167 -2.72 -1.07 -10.67
N ALA A 168 -3.72 -0.21 -10.76
CA ALA A 168 -4.92 -0.44 -11.55
C ALA A 168 -5.00 0.63 -12.66
N ILE A 169 -5.28 0.23 -13.88
CA ILE A 169 -5.44 1.15 -15.02
C ILE A 169 -6.91 1.21 -15.37
N VAL A 170 -7.44 2.43 -15.47
CA VAL A 170 -8.84 2.68 -15.85
C VAL A 170 -8.85 3.64 -17.03
N THR A 171 -9.41 3.21 -18.16
CA THR A 171 -9.51 4.03 -19.38
C THR A 171 -10.91 4.63 -19.48
N LEU A 172 -10.99 5.95 -19.64
CA LEU A 172 -12.21 6.74 -19.63
C LEU A 172 -12.23 7.82 -20.73
N ALA A 173 -11.25 7.83 -21.63
CA ALA A 173 -11.16 8.87 -22.67
C ALA A 173 -12.23 8.68 -23.75
N HIS A 174 -12.72 7.47 -23.94
CA HIS A 174 -13.61 7.06 -25.05
C HIS A 174 -13.01 7.36 -26.44
N ASP A 175 -11.69 7.31 -26.54
CA ASP A 175 -10.95 7.47 -27.77
C ASP A 175 -9.93 6.34 -27.90
N PRO A 176 -10.06 5.45 -28.91
CA PRO A 176 -9.14 4.32 -29.08
C PRO A 176 -7.67 4.72 -29.17
N LYS A 177 -7.37 5.92 -29.67
CA LYS A 177 -5.99 6.41 -29.76
C LYS A 177 -5.37 6.68 -28.39
N ILE A 178 -6.20 6.92 -27.36
CA ILE A 178 -5.79 7.21 -26.00
C ILE A 178 -5.94 5.95 -25.13
N ASP A 179 -7.07 5.26 -25.25
CA ASP A 179 -7.43 4.14 -24.36
C ASP A 179 -6.70 2.85 -24.73
N ASP A 180 -6.62 2.49 -26.02
CA ASP A 180 -6.04 1.22 -26.47
C ASP A 180 -4.56 1.04 -26.08
N PRO A 181 -3.67 2.04 -26.29
CA PRO A 181 -2.28 1.93 -25.88
C PRO A 181 -2.11 1.68 -24.37
N ALA A 182 -2.93 2.33 -23.55
CA ALA A 182 -2.87 2.14 -22.10
C ALA A 182 -3.32 0.73 -21.68
N LEU A 183 -4.38 0.22 -22.28
CA LEU A 183 -4.88 -1.14 -22.04
C LEU A 183 -3.86 -2.19 -22.49
N GLU A 184 -3.26 -2.01 -23.67
CA GLU A 184 -2.26 -2.93 -24.21
C GLU A 184 -1.04 -3.02 -23.29
N ILE A 185 -0.52 -1.87 -22.80
CA ILE A 185 0.59 -1.83 -21.85
C ILE A 185 0.20 -2.52 -20.53
N GLY A 186 -0.99 -2.24 -20.00
CA GLY A 186 -1.47 -2.84 -18.77
C GLY A 186 -1.60 -4.37 -18.86
N ILE A 187 -2.14 -4.89 -19.96
CA ILE A 187 -2.30 -6.34 -20.18
C ILE A 187 -0.95 -7.04 -20.33
N ARG A 188 0.04 -6.38 -20.94
CA ARG A 188 1.37 -6.96 -21.17
C ARG A 188 2.32 -6.82 -19.98
N SER A 189 1.95 -6.06 -18.95
CA SER A 189 2.82 -5.78 -17.81
C SER A 189 2.87 -6.87 -16.72
N ASN A 190 2.23 -8.00 -16.92
CA ASN A 190 2.19 -9.15 -15.99
C ASN A 190 3.47 -9.97 -16.02
#